data_e32df58001102e0747e242facc6a6700
#
_entry.id   e32df58001102e0747e242facc6a6700
#
_cell.length_a   1.000
_cell.length_b   1.000
_cell.length_c   1.000
_cell.angle_alpha   90.00
_cell.angle_beta   90.00
_cell.angle_gamma   90.00
#
_symmetry.space_group_name_H-M   'P 1'
#
loop_
_entity.id
_entity.type
_entity.pdbx_description
1 polymer ?
#
loop_
_entity_poly.entity_id
_entity_poly.type
_entity_poly.pdbx_seq_one_letter_code
_entity_poly.pdbx_strand_id
1 'polypeptide(L)'
;EPTIADKKIISLVHDLEYVNKIYDSIPSSGFTYLDPDTIASPNSLKSYLLAVGGSVDAVNYILDNNNKGVFFCAHRPPGHHAEINKAMGFGVFNNVAISAQYALNSGKFKKILIVDFDVHHGNGTQHIFENTPNIFYTSSHQYPFYPGTGSFNEVGVGNIFNCPLPSDCDSSSFRALFRKNIIDKIDTNFDLIYFSAGFDAHKLDPLASINLEDNDFYWVTKIVLEKFANNVPIISVLEGGYNMKGLYNGLNNHLKKLVEYSNE
;
A
#
# COMPACT_ATOMS: atom_id res chain seq x y z
N GLU A 1 -11.19 14.85 -11.00
CA GLU A 1 -10.50 15.11 -9.74
C GLU A 1 -11.02 14.16 -8.67
N PRO A 2 -10.15 13.69 -7.75
CA PRO A 2 -10.61 12.85 -6.64
C PRO A 2 -11.61 13.59 -5.73
N THR A 3 -12.51 12.83 -5.12
CA THR A 3 -13.41 13.33 -4.09
C THR A 3 -12.63 13.66 -2.80
N ILE A 4 -12.99 14.71 -2.10
CA ILE A 4 -12.41 15.00 -0.78
C ILE A 4 -13.05 14.05 0.24
N ALA A 5 -12.23 13.18 0.85
CA ALA A 5 -12.71 12.25 1.87
C ALA A 5 -13.19 13.00 3.13
N ASP A 6 -14.27 12.56 3.72
CA ASP A 6 -14.75 13.07 5.00
C ASP A 6 -14.16 12.29 6.20
N LYS A 7 -14.35 12.83 7.40
CA LYS A 7 -13.87 12.18 8.63
C LYS A 7 -14.45 10.79 8.86
N LYS A 8 -15.68 10.53 8.41
CA LYS A 8 -16.36 9.25 8.60
C LYS A 8 -15.66 8.15 7.78
N ILE A 9 -15.25 8.46 6.56
CA ILE A 9 -14.49 7.55 5.70
C ILE A 9 -13.12 7.25 6.33
N ILE A 10 -12.41 8.28 6.77
CA ILE A 10 -11.09 8.12 7.40
C ILE A 10 -11.19 7.29 8.68
N SER A 11 -12.24 7.50 9.46
CA SER A 11 -12.48 6.78 10.73
C SER A 11 -12.94 5.32 10.54
N LEU A 12 -12.95 4.79 9.32
CA LEU A 12 -13.13 3.35 9.12
C LEU A 12 -11.96 2.53 9.69
N VAL A 13 -10.76 3.11 9.76
CA VAL A 13 -9.56 2.46 10.26
C VAL A 13 -8.74 3.30 11.24
N HIS A 14 -8.99 4.61 11.29
CA HIS A 14 -8.31 5.52 12.21
C HIS A 14 -9.24 5.96 13.34
N ASP A 15 -8.70 6.14 14.53
CA ASP A 15 -9.44 6.70 15.66
C ASP A 15 -9.94 8.10 15.35
N LEU A 16 -11.20 8.39 15.63
CA LEU A 16 -11.81 9.71 15.37
C LEU A 16 -11.07 10.83 16.14
N GLU A 17 -10.56 10.54 17.33
CA GLU A 17 -9.75 11.47 18.11
C GLU A 17 -8.45 11.83 17.36
N TYR A 18 -7.77 10.83 16.81
CA TYR A 18 -6.60 11.04 15.97
C TYR A 18 -6.93 11.87 14.72
N VAL A 19 -8.01 11.54 14.02
CA VAL A 19 -8.46 12.30 12.86
C VAL A 19 -8.69 13.77 13.22
N ASN A 20 -9.40 14.04 14.32
CA ASN A 20 -9.61 15.41 14.79
C ASN A 20 -8.30 16.13 15.13
N LYS A 21 -7.38 15.44 15.82
CA LYS A 21 -6.06 15.98 16.15
C LYS A 21 -5.28 16.38 14.88
N ILE A 22 -5.34 15.60 13.80
CA ILE A 22 -4.69 15.95 12.53
C ILE A 22 -5.30 17.25 11.96
N TYR A 23 -6.62 17.37 11.93
CA TYR A 23 -7.28 18.61 11.45
C TYR A 23 -6.85 19.83 12.25
N ASP A 24 -6.78 19.71 13.58
CA ASP A 24 -6.42 20.80 14.48
C ASP A 24 -4.91 21.13 14.44
N SER A 25 -4.07 20.20 13.98
CA SER A 25 -2.62 20.35 13.90
C SER A 25 -2.14 21.07 12.64
N ILE A 26 -3.02 21.32 11.67
CA ILE A 26 -2.62 21.99 10.43
C ILE A 26 -2.32 23.46 10.68
N PRO A 27 -1.10 23.93 10.39
CA PRO A 27 -0.74 25.32 10.68
C PRO A 27 -1.37 26.28 9.67
N SER A 28 -1.66 27.50 10.10
CA SER A 28 -2.13 28.57 9.22
C SER A 28 -1.02 29.16 8.34
N SER A 29 0.27 28.98 8.76
CA SER A 29 1.46 29.39 8.03
C SER A 29 2.66 28.56 8.45
N GLY A 30 3.68 28.46 7.59
CA GLY A 30 4.87 27.67 7.88
C GLY A 30 4.59 26.17 7.84
N PHE A 31 5.14 25.41 8.79
CA PHE A 31 4.98 23.97 8.87
C PHE A 31 4.96 23.49 10.34
N THR A 32 4.41 22.30 10.56
CA THR A 32 4.44 21.58 11.84
C THR A 32 4.88 20.14 11.63
N TYR A 33 5.46 19.54 12.64
CA TYR A 33 5.80 18.11 12.67
C TYR A 33 4.64 17.33 13.29
N LEU A 34 4.10 16.35 12.55
CA LEU A 34 3.12 15.39 13.06
C LEU A 34 3.80 14.18 13.68
N ASP A 35 5.01 13.87 13.18
CA ASP A 35 5.96 12.87 13.65
C ASP A 35 7.38 13.34 13.24
N PRO A 36 8.48 12.79 13.74
CA PRO A 36 9.84 13.23 13.41
C PRO A 36 10.16 13.33 11.91
N ASP A 37 9.49 12.53 11.07
CA ASP A 37 9.68 12.50 9.62
C ASP A 37 8.46 12.95 8.81
N THR A 38 7.36 13.31 9.47
CA THR A 38 6.08 13.61 8.82
C THR A 38 5.68 15.08 9.09
N ILE A 39 5.74 15.89 8.03
CA ILE A 39 5.57 17.35 8.13
C ILE A 39 4.26 17.77 7.45
N ALA A 40 3.53 18.72 8.08
CA ALA A 40 2.35 19.35 7.52
C ALA A 40 2.55 20.86 7.30
N SER A 41 1.97 21.38 6.25
CA SER A 41 1.86 22.79 5.87
C SER A 41 0.38 23.18 5.70
N PRO A 42 0.00 24.44 5.48
CA PRO A 42 -1.40 24.85 5.41
C PRO A 42 -2.25 24.07 4.41
N ASN A 43 -1.68 23.62 3.29
CA ASN A 43 -2.41 22.87 2.25
C ASN A 43 -2.32 21.34 2.39
N SER A 44 -1.58 20.83 3.37
CA SER A 44 -1.33 19.39 3.51
C SER A 44 -2.61 18.61 3.75
N LEU A 45 -3.55 19.14 4.57
CA LEU A 45 -4.83 18.46 4.83
C LEU A 45 -5.58 18.14 3.53
N LYS A 46 -5.66 19.12 2.61
CA LYS A 46 -6.32 18.90 1.33
C LYS A 46 -5.68 17.75 0.55
N SER A 47 -4.35 17.66 0.55
CA SER A 47 -3.63 16.55 -0.11
C SER A 47 -3.93 15.21 0.54
N TYR A 48 -3.98 15.15 1.88
CA TYR A 48 -4.34 13.93 2.62
C TYR A 48 -5.74 13.45 2.27
N LEU A 49 -6.72 14.39 2.27
CA LEU A 49 -8.13 14.07 1.99
C LEU A 49 -8.35 13.64 0.53
N LEU A 50 -7.64 14.24 -0.41
CA LEU A 50 -7.69 13.86 -1.83
C LEU A 50 -7.02 12.51 -2.09
N ALA A 51 -5.94 12.17 -1.38
CA ALA A 51 -5.27 10.87 -1.50
C ALA A 51 -6.20 9.74 -1.02
N VAL A 52 -6.82 9.89 0.14
CA VAL A 52 -7.83 8.96 0.63
C VAL A 52 -9.02 8.88 -0.34
N GLY A 53 -9.55 10.04 -0.75
CA GLY A 53 -10.70 10.12 -1.65
C GLY A 53 -10.46 9.42 -2.98
N GLY A 54 -9.29 9.63 -3.59
CA GLY A 54 -8.93 8.95 -4.85
C GLY A 54 -8.90 7.43 -4.75
N SER A 55 -8.44 6.89 -3.62
CA SER A 55 -8.46 5.44 -3.38
C SER A 55 -9.88 4.92 -3.17
N VAL A 56 -10.76 5.67 -2.51
CA VAL A 56 -12.17 5.33 -2.32
C VAL A 56 -12.97 5.47 -3.62
N ASP A 57 -12.68 6.49 -4.42
CA ASP A 57 -13.31 6.68 -5.74
C ASP A 57 -13.04 5.50 -6.68
N ALA A 58 -11.85 4.89 -6.62
CA ALA A 58 -11.55 3.68 -7.36
C ALA A 58 -12.47 2.51 -6.94
N VAL A 59 -12.72 2.35 -5.64
CA VAL A 59 -13.68 1.35 -5.13
C VAL A 59 -15.09 1.63 -5.64
N ASN A 60 -15.56 2.89 -5.53
CA ASN A 60 -16.88 3.26 -6.01
C ASN A 60 -17.05 2.96 -7.49
N TYR A 61 -16.05 3.31 -8.31
CA TYR A 61 -16.11 3.00 -9.74
C TYR A 61 -16.23 1.48 -10.00
N ILE A 62 -15.46 0.67 -9.27
CA ILE A 62 -15.53 -0.80 -9.40
C ILE A 62 -16.92 -1.31 -9.03
N LEU A 63 -17.51 -0.81 -7.94
CA LEU A 63 -18.86 -1.18 -7.50
C LEU A 63 -19.93 -0.82 -8.54
N ASP A 64 -19.80 0.36 -9.18
CA ASP A 64 -20.73 0.85 -10.19
C ASP A 64 -20.56 0.13 -11.55
N ASN A 65 -19.41 -0.51 -11.78
CA ASN A 65 -19.06 -1.18 -13.03
C ASN A 65 -18.98 -2.72 -12.90
N ASN A 66 -19.94 -3.32 -12.21
CA ASN A 66 -20.09 -4.77 -12.06
C ASN A 66 -18.85 -5.45 -11.41
N ASN A 67 -18.23 -4.79 -10.46
CA ASN A 67 -17.01 -5.24 -9.77
C ASN A 67 -15.83 -5.49 -10.73
N LYS A 68 -15.66 -4.64 -11.72
CA LYS A 68 -14.55 -4.70 -12.69
C LYS A 68 -13.76 -3.40 -12.73
N GLY A 69 -12.48 -3.51 -12.99
CA GLY A 69 -11.60 -2.36 -13.24
C GLY A 69 -10.19 -2.59 -12.72
N VAL A 70 -9.25 -1.89 -13.34
CA VAL A 70 -7.85 -1.81 -12.92
C VAL A 70 -7.51 -0.35 -12.74
N PHE A 71 -7.06 0.03 -11.54
CA PHE A 71 -6.77 1.41 -11.18
C PHE A 71 -5.36 1.56 -10.66
N PHE A 72 -4.74 2.69 -11.01
CA PHE A 72 -3.53 3.16 -10.37
C PHE A 72 -3.79 4.55 -9.78
N CYS A 73 -3.72 4.66 -8.45
CA CYS A 73 -3.91 5.89 -7.71
C CYS A 73 -2.55 6.58 -7.53
N ALA A 74 -2.21 7.50 -8.44
CA ALA A 74 -0.95 8.24 -8.47
C ALA A 74 -1.01 9.46 -7.53
N HIS A 75 -1.26 9.27 -6.26
CA HIS A 75 -1.34 10.35 -5.29
C HIS A 75 -0.20 10.34 -4.28
N ARG A 76 -0.04 11.47 -3.61
CA ARG A 76 0.82 11.67 -2.45
C ARG A 76 0.04 12.46 -1.39
N PRO A 77 0.34 12.23 -0.09
CA PRO A 77 1.41 11.40 0.48
C PRO A 77 1.11 9.90 0.43
N PRO A 78 2.13 9.05 0.74
CA PRO A 78 1.95 7.62 0.96
C PRO A 78 1.14 7.37 2.24
N GLY A 79 0.76 6.11 2.50
CA GLY A 79 -0.11 5.83 3.63
C GLY A 79 0.21 4.57 4.43
N HIS A 80 0.96 3.61 3.90
CA HIS A 80 1.10 2.27 4.50
C HIS A 80 1.74 2.26 5.90
N HIS A 81 2.48 3.31 6.28
CA HIS A 81 3.03 3.47 7.62
C HIS A 81 2.06 4.07 8.62
N ALA A 82 1.03 4.81 8.17
CA ALA A 82 0.09 5.48 9.08
C ALA A 82 -0.67 4.47 9.93
N GLU A 83 -0.48 4.57 11.24
CA GLU A 83 -1.09 3.70 12.26
C GLU A 83 -2.52 4.13 12.57
N ILE A 84 -3.26 3.35 13.34
CA ILE A 84 -4.65 3.65 13.75
C ILE A 84 -4.76 5.06 14.34
N ASN A 85 -3.75 5.50 15.10
CA ASN A 85 -3.76 6.75 15.86
C ASN A 85 -2.43 7.54 15.81
N LYS A 86 -1.58 7.26 14.81
CA LYS A 86 -0.27 7.90 14.68
C LYS A 86 0.11 8.10 13.21
N ALA A 87 0.54 9.33 12.88
CA ALA A 87 1.24 9.62 11.62
C ALA A 87 2.69 9.15 11.71
N MET A 88 3.24 8.54 10.65
CA MET A 88 4.66 8.21 10.54
C MET A 88 5.02 7.82 9.10
N GLY A 89 6.32 7.80 8.78
CA GLY A 89 6.81 7.38 7.47
C GLY A 89 6.21 8.22 6.33
N PHE A 90 6.10 9.53 6.52
CA PHE A 90 5.46 10.49 5.63
C PHE A 90 3.94 10.29 5.47
N GLY A 91 3.38 9.20 6.01
CA GLY A 91 1.95 8.87 5.97
C GLY A 91 1.18 9.51 7.13
N VAL A 92 0.01 10.07 6.82
CA VAL A 92 -0.90 10.62 7.82
C VAL A 92 -2.17 9.79 7.92
N PHE A 93 -2.75 9.43 6.81
CA PHE A 93 -3.86 8.49 6.72
C PHE A 93 -3.47 7.30 5.83
N ASN A 94 -3.88 6.10 6.21
CA ASN A 94 -3.56 4.89 5.46
C ASN A 94 -4.52 4.72 4.29
N ASN A 95 -4.13 5.24 3.12
CA ASN A 95 -4.97 5.27 1.92
C ASN A 95 -5.46 3.88 1.50
N VAL A 96 -4.56 2.90 1.49
CA VAL A 96 -4.88 1.50 1.14
C VAL A 96 -5.82 0.89 2.17
N ALA A 97 -5.51 1.03 3.46
CA ALA A 97 -6.32 0.43 4.52
C ALA A 97 -7.74 1.03 4.57
N ILE A 98 -7.88 2.35 4.43
CA ILE A 98 -9.20 3.01 4.41
C ILE A 98 -10.03 2.48 3.23
N SER A 99 -9.46 2.45 2.03
CA SER A 99 -10.19 2.01 0.85
C SER A 99 -10.48 0.50 0.85
N ALA A 100 -9.58 -0.33 1.39
CA ALA A 100 -9.82 -1.77 1.55
C ALA A 100 -10.94 -2.05 2.57
N GLN A 101 -10.94 -1.34 3.72
CA GLN A 101 -12.03 -1.44 4.70
C GLN A 101 -13.37 -0.94 4.12
N TYR A 102 -13.33 0.14 3.34
CA TYR A 102 -14.52 0.65 2.66
C TYR A 102 -15.07 -0.38 1.66
N ALA A 103 -14.19 -1.02 0.89
CA ALA A 103 -14.57 -2.09 -0.04
C ALA A 103 -15.18 -3.29 0.69
N LEU A 104 -14.57 -3.74 1.80
CA LEU A 104 -15.10 -4.83 2.62
C LEU A 104 -16.48 -4.51 3.18
N ASN A 105 -16.69 -3.28 3.68
CA ASN A 105 -17.95 -2.81 4.24
C ASN A 105 -19.09 -2.73 3.21
N SER A 106 -18.78 -2.68 1.92
CA SER A 106 -19.79 -2.74 0.85
C SER A 106 -20.53 -4.08 0.81
N GLY A 107 -19.97 -5.13 1.39
CA GLY A 107 -20.47 -6.50 1.36
C GLY A 107 -20.32 -7.20 0.01
N LYS A 108 -19.77 -6.52 -0.99
CA LYS A 108 -19.50 -7.08 -2.33
C LYS A 108 -18.19 -7.87 -2.40
N PHE A 109 -17.21 -7.43 -1.62
CA PHE A 109 -15.91 -8.09 -1.50
C PHE A 109 -15.84 -8.75 -0.13
N LYS A 110 -15.53 -10.04 -0.08
CA LYS A 110 -15.50 -10.83 1.17
C LYS A 110 -14.07 -11.20 1.57
N LYS A 111 -13.16 -11.23 0.60
CA LYS A 111 -11.76 -11.55 0.83
C LYS A 111 -10.88 -10.68 -0.04
N ILE A 112 -10.07 -9.86 0.59
CA ILE A 112 -9.22 -8.85 -0.05
C ILE A 112 -7.75 -9.20 0.20
N LEU A 113 -6.92 -9.08 -0.85
CA LEU A 113 -5.47 -9.20 -0.74
C LEU A 113 -4.83 -7.82 -0.87
N ILE A 114 -3.93 -7.47 0.02
CA ILE A 114 -3.05 -6.30 -0.09
C ILE A 114 -1.62 -6.81 -0.25
N VAL A 115 -0.99 -6.47 -1.37
CA VAL A 115 0.41 -6.80 -1.67
C VAL A 115 1.24 -5.54 -1.61
N ASP A 116 2.07 -5.44 -0.60
CA ASP A 116 2.98 -4.33 -0.35
C ASP A 116 4.39 -4.73 -0.81
N PHE A 117 4.93 -4.02 -1.77
CA PHE A 117 6.31 -4.20 -2.24
C PHE A 117 7.16 -2.94 -2.09
N ASP A 118 6.71 -1.98 -1.29
CA ASP A 118 7.56 -0.92 -0.77
C ASP A 118 8.74 -1.53 -0.02
N VAL A 119 9.90 -0.88 -0.06
CA VAL A 119 11.10 -1.40 0.62
C VAL A 119 10.98 -1.35 2.14
N HIS A 120 10.10 -0.52 2.66
CA HIS A 120 9.78 -0.43 4.08
C HIS A 120 8.57 -1.29 4.42
N HIS A 121 8.57 -1.89 5.60
CA HIS A 121 7.39 -2.63 6.08
C HIS A 121 6.23 -1.67 6.32
N GLY A 122 5.06 -1.94 5.72
CA GLY A 122 3.84 -1.18 5.94
C GLY A 122 3.18 -1.52 7.27
N ASN A 123 3.84 -1.12 8.37
CA ASN A 123 3.42 -1.42 9.75
C ASN A 123 1.99 -0.98 10.05
N GLY A 124 1.57 0.18 9.53
CA GLY A 124 0.22 0.69 9.73
C GLY A 124 -0.83 -0.22 9.10
N THR A 125 -0.61 -0.67 7.87
CA THR A 125 -1.52 -1.59 7.18
C THR A 125 -1.60 -2.94 7.90
N GLN A 126 -0.44 -3.49 8.32
CA GLN A 126 -0.41 -4.72 9.10
C GLN A 126 -1.17 -4.58 10.43
N HIS A 127 -0.86 -3.55 11.23
CA HIS A 127 -1.50 -3.32 12.53
C HIS A 127 -3.02 -3.14 12.43
N ILE A 128 -3.49 -2.41 11.41
CA ILE A 128 -4.92 -2.22 11.17
C ILE A 128 -5.62 -3.56 10.90
N PHE A 129 -4.97 -4.48 10.18
CA PHE A 129 -5.64 -5.70 9.68
C PHE A 129 -5.18 -7.01 10.32
N GLU A 130 -4.22 -7.03 11.23
CA GLU A 130 -3.70 -8.27 11.81
C GLU A 130 -4.76 -9.12 12.54
N ASN A 131 -5.89 -8.51 12.94
CA ASN A 131 -7.03 -9.16 13.56
C ASN A 131 -8.26 -9.27 12.62
N THR A 132 -8.11 -9.00 11.31
CA THR A 132 -9.21 -8.97 10.33
C THR A 132 -9.04 -10.13 9.33
N PRO A 133 -9.62 -11.30 9.56
CA PRO A 133 -9.35 -12.51 8.76
C PRO A 133 -9.78 -12.42 7.29
N ASN A 134 -10.58 -11.42 6.94
CA ASN A 134 -11.06 -11.17 5.58
C ASN A 134 -10.09 -10.33 4.73
N ILE A 135 -9.10 -9.68 5.35
CA ILE A 135 -8.09 -8.91 4.65
C ILE A 135 -6.74 -9.57 4.88
N PHE A 136 -6.14 -10.02 3.81
CA PHE A 136 -4.80 -10.60 3.78
C PHE A 136 -3.80 -9.51 3.44
N TYR A 137 -2.77 -9.38 4.24
CA TYR A 137 -1.68 -8.45 3.98
C TYR A 137 -0.38 -9.21 3.76
N THR A 138 0.31 -8.85 2.69
CA THR A 138 1.64 -9.39 2.38
C THR A 138 2.62 -8.24 2.19
N SER A 139 3.82 -8.36 2.72
CA SER A 139 4.84 -7.34 2.57
C SER A 139 6.21 -7.95 2.28
N SER A 140 6.89 -7.44 1.24
CA SER A 140 8.29 -7.71 0.98
C SER A 140 9.12 -6.47 1.24
N HIS A 141 9.95 -6.48 2.27
CA HIS A 141 10.64 -5.29 2.77
C HIS A 141 12.03 -5.62 3.28
N GLN A 142 12.92 -4.62 3.30
CA GLN A 142 14.24 -4.78 3.91
C GLN A 142 14.09 -5.02 5.42
N TYR A 143 14.83 -6.00 5.97
CA TYR A 143 14.80 -6.32 7.39
C TYR A 143 16.16 -6.86 7.88
N PRO A 144 16.65 -6.41 9.07
CA PRO A 144 16.08 -5.37 9.92
C PRO A 144 16.27 -3.98 9.32
N PHE A 145 15.20 -3.19 9.29
CA PHE A 145 15.19 -1.83 8.77
C PHE A 145 14.03 -1.01 9.36
N TYR A 146 13.89 0.28 8.98
CA TYR A 146 12.72 1.07 9.36
C TYR A 146 11.43 0.38 8.88
N PRO A 147 10.35 0.36 9.67
CA PRO A 147 10.17 0.95 11.02
C PRO A 147 10.55 0.00 12.18
N GLY A 148 11.18 -1.13 11.93
CA GLY A 148 11.59 -2.11 12.94
C GLY A 148 10.59 -3.26 13.19
N THR A 149 9.55 -3.34 12.39
CA THR A 149 8.50 -4.38 12.39
C THR A 149 8.57 -5.22 11.11
N GLY A 150 7.67 -6.20 10.94
CA GLY A 150 7.61 -7.04 9.75
C GLY A 150 8.48 -8.29 9.83
N SER A 151 8.72 -8.80 11.04
CA SER A 151 9.42 -10.07 11.17
C SER A 151 8.58 -11.22 10.60
N PHE A 152 9.25 -12.28 10.18
CA PHE A 152 8.59 -13.49 9.65
C PHE A 152 7.57 -14.11 10.63
N ASN A 153 7.71 -13.85 11.92
CA ASN A 153 6.85 -14.41 12.97
C ASN A 153 5.59 -13.58 13.24
N GLU A 154 5.46 -12.41 12.64
CA GLU A 154 4.26 -11.59 12.74
C GLU A 154 3.23 -12.08 11.71
N VAL A 155 2.31 -12.92 12.17
CA VAL A 155 1.36 -13.65 11.30
C VAL A 155 -0.11 -13.24 11.48
N GLY A 156 -0.39 -12.31 12.40
CA GLY A 156 -1.75 -11.89 12.73
C GLY A 156 -2.63 -13.09 13.14
N VAL A 157 -3.85 -13.12 12.67
CA VAL A 157 -4.76 -14.28 12.81
C VAL A 157 -4.58 -15.31 11.70
N GLY A 158 -3.39 -15.36 11.06
CA GLY A 158 -3.07 -16.20 9.91
C GLY A 158 -3.27 -15.50 8.56
N ASN A 159 -3.42 -14.19 8.57
CA ASN A 159 -3.69 -13.35 7.41
C ASN A 159 -2.54 -12.40 7.04
N ILE A 160 -1.43 -12.42 7.79
CA ILE A 160 -0.24 -11.60 7.57
C ILE A 160 0.90 -12.48 7.06
N PHE A 161 1.54 -12.07 5.96
CA PHE A 161 2.62 -12.82 5.30
C PHE A 161 3.80 -11.88 5.02
N ASN A 162 4.74 -11.81 5.94
CA ASN A 162 5.95 -11.03 5.82
C ASN A 162 7.05 -11.78 5.08
N CYS A 163 7.72 -11.09 4.17
CA CYS A 163 8.89 -11.55 3.43
C CYS A 163 10.06 -10.59 3.71
N PRO A 164 10.72 -10.73 4.87
CA PRO A 164 11.90 -9.93 5.19
C PRO A 164 13.04 -10.23 4.22
N LEU A 165 13.59 -9.19 3.61
CA LEU A 165 14.69 -9.23 2.65
C LEU A 165 15.97 -8.75 3.33
N PRO A 166 17.09 -9.47 3.21
CA PRO A 166 18.37 -8.99 3.73
C PRO A 166 18.85 -7.75 2.96
N SER A 167 19.69 -6.94 3.61
CA SER A 167 20.43 -5.88 2.91
C SER A 167 21.16 -6.45 1.68
N ASP A 168 21.28 -5.65 0.64
CA ASP A 168 21.88 -6.02 -0.65
C ASP A 168 21.15 -7.14 -1.42
N CYS A 169 19.91 -7.44 -1.05
CA CYS A 169 19.08 -8.42 -1.76
C CYS A 169 18.92 -8.03 -3.23
N ASP A 170 19.35 -8.92 -4.12
CA ASP A 170 19.27 -8.78 -5.57
C ASP A 170 17.96 -9.35 -6.15
N SER A 171 17.74 -9.15 -7.46
CA SER A 171 16.56 -9.65 -8.18
C SER A 171 16.33 -11.16 -7.99
N SER A 172 17.39 -11.97 -8.01
CA SER A 172 17.26 -13.42 -7.94
C SER A 172 16.83 -13.87 -6.55
N SER A 173 17.44 -13.32 -5.53
CA SER A 173 17.13 -13.55 -4.11
C SER A 173 15.73 -13.06 -3.76
N PHE A 174 15.38 -11.85 -4.21
CA PHE A 174 14.03 -11.29 -4.06
C PHE A 174 12.96 -12.23 -4.61
N ARG A 175 13.10 -12.62 -5.88
CA ARG A 175 12.12 -13.49 -6.56
C ARG A 175 11.96 -14.84 -5.87
N ALA A 176 13.06 -15.44 -5.43
CA ALA A 176 13.04 -16.71 -4.70
C ALA A 176 12.34 -16.56 -3.33
N LEU A 177 12.67 -15.52 -2.55
CA LEU A 177 12.10 -15.28 -1.25
C LEU A 177 10.61 -14.90 -1.35
N PHE A 178 10.24 -14.02 -2.28
CA PHE A 178 8.85 -13.61 -2.50
C PHE A 178 7.97 -14.80 -2.87
N ARG A 179 8.44 -15.64 -3.79
CA ARG A 179 7.73 -16.87 -4.17
C ARG A 179 7.54 -17.78 -2.96
N LYS A 180 8.61 -18.10 -2.24
CA LYS A 180 8.61 -19.01 -1.09
C LYS A 180 7.73 -18.52 0.08
N ASN A 181 7.80 -17.22 0.39
CA ASN A 181 7.22 -16.66 1.62
C ASN A 181 5.81 -16.08 1.40
N ILE A 182 5.43 -15.76 0.17
CA ILE A 182 4.13 -15.18 -0.16
C ILE A 182 3.37 -16.11 -1.12
N ILE A 183 3.86 -16.32 -2.33
CA ILE A 183 3.11 -17.00 -3.39
C ILE A 183 2.77 -18.45 -3.02
N ASP A 184 3.74 -19.19 -2.48
CA ASP A 184 3.58 -20.60 -2.15
C ASP A 184 2.88 -20.82 -0.78
N LYS A 185 2.73 -19.76 0.03
CA LYS A 185 2.09 -19.83 1.35
C LYS A 185 0.60 -19.57 1.33
N ILE A 186 0.13 -18.82 0.36
CA ILE A 186 -1.27 -18.42 0.29
C ILE A 186 -2.00 -19.34 -0.68
N ASP A 187 -2.96 -20.09 -0.15
CA ASP A 187 -3.81 -21.00 -0.93
C ASP A 187 -5.28 -20.60 -0.74
N THR A 188 -5.66 -19.48 -1.34
CA THR A 188 -7.04 -18.97 -1.32
C THR A 188 -7.27 -18.01 -2.49
N ASN A 189 -8.54 -17.82 -2.85
CA ASN A 189 -8.98 -16.86 -3.85
C ASN A 189 -9.36 -15.53 -3.19
N PHE A 190 -9.24 -14.45 -3.94
CA PHE A 190 -9.61 -13.11 -3.49
C PHE A 190 -10.64 -12.49 -4.44
N ASP A 191 -11.41 -11.54 -3.92
CA ASP A 191 -12.45 -10.83 -4.67
C ASP A 191 -11.95 -9.47 -5.16
N LEU A 192 -10.87 -8.96 -4.55
CA LEU A 192 -10.23 -7.68 -4.85
C LEU A 192 -8.77 -7.74 -4.43
N ILE A 193 -7.89 -7.21 -5.28
CA ILE A 193 -6.46 -7.13 -4.97
C ILE A 193 -6.02 -5.67 -4.94
N TYR A 194 -5.30 -5.31 -3.87
CA TYR A 194 -4.57 -4.06 -3.77
C TYR A 194 -3.08 -4.28 -3.94
N PHE A 195 -2.43 -3.30 -4.56
CA PHE A 195 -0.99 -3.12 -4.44
C PHE A 195 -0.70 -1.85 -3.65
N SER A 196 0.05 -1.96 -2.56
CA SER A 196 0.77 -0.87 -1.92
C SER A 196 2.09 -0.77 -2.68
N ALA A 197 2.13 0.13 -3.67
CA ALA A 197 3.14 0.11 -4.70
C ALA A 197 4.24 1.15 -4.42
N GLY A 198 5.25 0.77 -3.64
CA GLY A 198 6.49 1.52 -3.46
C GLY A 198 7.55 1.11 -4.49
N PHE A 199 8.38 2.05 -4.91
CA PHE A 199 9.43 1.83 -5.90
C PHE A 199 10.83 2.12 -5.34
N ASP A 200 10.93 2.24 -4.02
CA ASP A 200 12.14 2.51 -3.27
C ASP A 200 13.01 1.27 -2.99
N ALA A 201 12.51 0.07 -3.31
CA ALA A 201 13.34 -1.14 -3.40
C ALA A 201 14.25 -1.15 -4.65
N HIS A 202 14.09 -0.18 -5.56
CA HIS A 202 14.92 -0.06 -6.76
C HIS A 202 16.37 0.32 -6.39
N LYS A 203 17.36 -0.34 -7.00
CA LYS A 203 18.81 -0.16 -6.73
C LYS A 203 19.33 1.29 -6.82
N LEU A 204 18.60 2.18 -7.45
CA LEU A 204 18.94 3.61 -7.54
C LEU A 204 18.36 4.43 -6.39
N ASP A 205 17.49 3.86 -5.55
CA ASP A 205 16.87 4.60 -4.48
C ASP A 205 17.87 4.84 -3.34
N PRO A 206 17.92 6.08 -2.78
CA PRO A 206 18.90 6.43 -1.77
C PRO A 206 18.53 6.01 -0.34
N LEU A 207 17.27 5.58 -0.10
CA LEU A 207 16.76 5.35 1.25
C LEU A 207 16.88 3.91 1.73
N ALA A 208 17.32 2.96 0.88
CA ALA A 208 17.45 1.57 1.27
C ALA A 208 18.66 0.90 0.58
N SER A 209 18.91 -0.36 0.94
CA SER A 209 20.02 -1.15 0.42
C SER A 209 19.53 -2.41 -0.31
N ILE A 210 18.36 -2.35 -0.94
CA ILE A 210 17.85 -3.40 -1.81
C ILE A 210 18.22 -3.09 -3.26
N ASN A 211 18.51 -4.11 -4.05
CA ASN A 211 19.05 -3.96 -5.40
C ASN A 211 18.11 -4.51 -6.47
N LEU A 212 16.82 -4.12 -6.43
CA LEU A 212 15.88 -4.49 -7.48
C LEU A 212 16.13 -3.70 -8.76
N GLU A 213 15.89 -4.38 -9.88
CA GLU A 213 15.96 -3.83 -11.23
C GLU A 213 14.56 -3.44 -11.74
N ASP A 214 14.53 -2.64 -12.80
CA ASP A 214 13.28 -2.18 -13.45
C ASP A 214 12.27 -3.32 -13.65
N ASN A 215 12.74 -4.49 -14.14
CA ASN A 215 11.88 -5.63 -14.48
C ASN A 215 11.36 -6.41 -13.26
N ASP A 216 11.86 -6.16 -12.05
CA ASP A 216 11.34 -6.82 -10.85
C ASP A 216 9.94 -6.33 -10.50
N PHE A 217 9.64 -5.06 -10.79
CA PHE A 217 8.30 -4.48 -10.59
C PHE A 217 7.27 -5.02 -11.60
N TYR A 218 7.69 -5.36 -12.82
CA TYR A 218 6.86 -6.14 -13.75
C TYR A 218 6.67 -7.57 -13.24
N TRP A 219 7.75 -8.21 -12.79
CA TRP A 219 7.73 -9.59 -12.34
C TRP A 219 6.84 -9.79 -11.10
N VAL A 220 6.97 -8.94 -10.06
CA VAL A 220 6.15 -9.06 -8.84
C VAL A 220 4.68 -8.87 -9.15
N THR A 221 4.34 -7.89 -9.97
CA THR A 221 2.96 -7.67 -10.43
C THR A 221 2.44 -8.88 -11.18
N LYS A 222 3.22 -9.41 -12.13
CA LYS A 222 2.86 -10.59 -12.93
C LYS A 222 2.58 -11.81 -12.07
N ILE A 223 3.50 -12.17 -11.16
CA ILE A 223 3.36 -13.41 -10.37
C ILE A 223 2.16 -13.35 -9.41
N VAL A 224 1.86 -12.16 -8.87
CA VAL A 224 0.67 -11.93 -8.03
C VAL A 224 -0.61 -12.09 -8.86
N LEU A 225 -0.68 -11.45 -10.02
CA LEU A 225 -1.85 -11.54 -10.90
C LEU A 225 -2.07 -12.97 -11.41
N GLU A 226 -1.02 -13.66 -11.85
CA GLU A 226 -1.11 -15.06 -12.30
C GLU A 226 -1.58 -16.02 -11.20
N LYS A 227 -1.21 -15.77 -9.95
CA LYS A 227 -1.58 -16.66 -8.83
C LYS A 227 -2.97 -16.35 -8.26
N PHE A 228 -3.31 -15.08 -8.11
CA PHE A 228 -4.46 -14.66 -7.29
C PHE A 228 -5.56 -13.94 -8.06
N ALA A 229 -5.28 -13.41 -9.26
CA ALA A 229 -6.23 -12.61 -10.01
C ALA A 229 -6.95 -13.48 -11.06
N ASN A 230 -8.14 -13.91 -10.73
CA ASN A 230 -9.04 -14.59 -11.68
C ASN A 230 -10.20 -13.64 -12.05
N ASN A 231 -9.94 -12.71 -12.97
CA ASN A 231 -10.87 -11.65 -13.38
C ASN A 231 -11.39 -10.77 -12.23
N VAL A 232 -10.55 -10.55 -11.20
CA VAL A 232 -10.91 -9.69 -10.09
C VAL A 232 -10.39 -8.26 -10.31
N PRO A 233 -11.07 -7.24 -9.75
CA PRO A 233 -10.61 -5.86 -9.85
C PRO A 233 -9.29 -5.65 -9.10
N ILE A 234 -8.53 -4.69 -9.60
CA ILE A 234 -7.21 -4.33 -9.06
C ILE A 234 -7.18 -2.84 -8.73
N ILE A 235 -6.71 -2.50 -7.55
CA ILE A 235 -6.39 -1.12 -7.16
C ILE A 235 -4.93 -1.07 -6.73
N SER A 236 -4.11 -0.31 -7.44
CA SER A 236 -2.74 -0.05 -7.06
C SER A 236 -2.61 1.38 -6.56
N VAL A 237 -1.98 1.56 -5.41
CA VAL A 237 -1.81 2.84 -4.74
C VAL A 237 -0.33 3.13 -4.59
N LEU A 238 0.10 4.32 -5.02
CA LEU A 238 1.49 4.75 -4.92
C LEU A 238 1.89 4.95 -3.46
N GLU A 239 3.02 4.35 -3.07
CA GLU A 239 3.68 4.57 -1.78
C GLU A 239 5.03 5.27 -1.97
N GLY A 240 6.15 4.65 -1.56
CA GLY A 240 7.49 5.22 -1.66
C GLY A 240 8.11 5.18 -3.04
N GLY A 241 9.30 5.75 -3.13
CA GLY A 241 10.13 5.87 -4.33
C GLY A 241 10.70 7.29 -4.45
N TYR A 242 12.01 7.43 -4.19
CA TYR A 242 12.66 8.73 -3.96
C TYR A 242 13.75 9.04 -4.99
N ASN A 243 14.13 8.08 -5.82
CA ASN A 243 14.93 8.32 -7.01
C ASN A 243 14.02 8.41 -8.23
N MET A 244 14.01 9.56 -8.89
CA MET A 244 13.10 9.83 -10.02
C MET A 244 13.23 8.84 -11.17
N LYS A 245 14.45 8.36 -11.47
CA LYS A 245 14.68 7.36 -12.52
C LYS A 245 14.22 5.97 -12.10
N GLY A 246 14.52 5.57 -10.86
CA GLY A 246 14.06 4.31 -10.28
C GLY A 246 12.53 4.25 -10.21
N LEU A 247 11.91 5.31 -9.68
CA LEU A 247 10.46 5.46 -9.63
C LEU A 247 9.83 5.37 -11.04
N TYR A 248 10.34 6.13 -12.01
CA TYR A 248 9.81 6.13 -13.37
C TYR A 248 9.89 4.75 -14.03
N ASN A 249 11.05 4.09 -13.93
CA ASN A 249 11.27 2.80 -14.57
C ASN A 249 10.46 1.68 -13.87
N GLY A 250 10.48 1.64 -12.54
CA GLY A 250 9.71 0.67 -11.75
C GLY A 250 8.21 0.82 -12.00
N LEU A 251 7.71 2.05 -11.92
CA LEU A 251 6.30 2.36 -12.18
C LEU A 251 5.86 1.95 -13.59
N ASN A 252 6.65 2.29 -14.63
CA ASN A 252 6.32 1.89 -16.00
C ASN A 252 6.21 0.37 -16.16
N ASN A 253 7.10 -0.39 -15.51
CA ASN A 253 7.07 -1.85 -15.55
C ASN A 253 5.86 -2.42 -14.82
N HIS A 254 5.51 -1.88 -13.66
CA HIS A 254 4.29 -2.22 -12.93
C HIS A 254 3.03 -1.92 -13.76
N LEU A 255 2.90 -0.69 -14.26
CA LEU A 255 1.76 -0.27 -15.09
C LEU A 255 1.62 -1.09 -16.37
N LYS A 256 2.74 -1.43 -17.02
CA LYS A 256 2.73 -2.29 -18.20
C LYS A 256 2.00 -3.60 -17.92
N LYS A 257 2.30 -4.28 -16.80
CA LYS A 257 1.62 -5.55 -16.47
C LYS A 257 0.16 -5.33 -16.06
N LEU A 258 -0.18 -4.24 -15.38
CA LEU A 258 -1.56 -3.90 -15.07
C LEU A 258 -2.40 -3.67 -16.34
N VAL A 259 -1.83 -2.97 -17.34
CA VAL A 259 -2.49 -2.74 -18.64
C VAL A 259 -2.66 -4.04 -19.42
N GLU A 260 -1.65 -4.90 -19.44
CA GLU A 260 -1.77 -6.24 -20.05
C GLU A 260 -2.94 -7.02 -19.42
N TYR A 261 -3.01 -7.08 -18.10
CA TYR A 261 -4.10 -7.76 -17.37
C TYR A 261 -5.48 -7.14 -17.65
N SER A 262 -5.57 -5.82 -17.78
CA SER A 262 -6.84 -5.15 -18.07
C SER A 262 -7.40 -5.44 -19.48
N ASN A 263 -6.55 -5.96 -20.38
CA ASN A 263 -6.92 -6.31 -21.76
C ASN A 263 -7.17 -7.82 -21.96
N GLU A 264 -6.92 -8.64 -20.94
CA GLU A 264 -7.26 -10.08 -20.91
C GLU A 264 -8.74 -10.28 -20.53
#